data_14d3462d3f55e4ee2c794fbdc644c54d
#
_entry.id   14d3462d3f55e4ee2c794fbdc644c54d
#
_cell.length_a   1.000
_cell.length_b   1.000
_cell.length_c   1.000
_cell.angle_alpha   90.00
_cell.angle_beta   90.00
_cell.angle_gamma   90.00
#
_symmetry.space_group_name_H-M   'P 1'
#
loop_
_entity.id
_entity.type
_entity.pdbx_description
1 polymer ?
#
loop_
_entity_poly.entity_id
_entity_poly.type
_entity_poly.pdbx_seq_one_letter_code
_entity_poly.pdbx_strand_id
1 'polypeptide(L)'
;LDYEQIETLARTHRPKMLIGGFSAYSRVVDWQRLRRIADEVGAYLFVDMAHVAGLVAAGLYPNPVPVADVVTTTTHKTLRGPRGGLILARANDAITKKFNSLVFPGTQGGPLMHVIAAKAVAFREALQPGFKAYQQQVLDNAKAMAAVFAARGYDIVSGGTDNHLRSEEHTSEL
;
A
#
# COMPACT_ATOMS: atom_id res chain seq x y z
N LEU A 1 7.94 -5.97 11.04
CA LEU A 1 6.68 -6.60 11.50
C LEU A 1 6.99 -7.92 12.18
N ASP A 2 6.33 -8.16 13.31
CA ASP A 2 6.35 -9.44 14.02
C ASP A 2 5.12 -10.27 13.59
N TYR A 3 5.32 -11.16 12.65
CA TYR A 3 4.24 -11.98 12.10
C TYR A 3 3.78 -13.09 13.07
N GLU A 4 4.63 -13.54 13.98
CA GLU A 4 4.27 -14.55 14.97
C GLU A 4 3.32 -13.95 16.01
N GLN A 5 3.58 -12.71 16.41
CA GLN A 5 2.66 -11.97 17.26
C GLN A 5 1.33 -11.69 16.56
N ILE A 6 1.35 -11.30 15.27
CA ILE A 6 0.13 -11.09 14.47
C ILE A 6 -0.70 -12.38 14.42
N GLU A 7 -0.08 -13.52 14.17
CA GLU A 7 -0.73 -14.83 14.11
C GLU A 7 -1.36 -15.20 15.46
N THR A 8 -0.62 -15.04 16.54
CA THR A 8 -1.08 -15.30 17.91
C THR A 8 -2.30 -14.44 18.27
N LEU A 9 -2.25 -13.14 17.96
CA LEU A 9 -3.36 -12.21 18.19
C LEU A 9 -4.57 -12.55 17.31
N ALA A 10 -4.35 -12.91 16.05
CA ALA A 10 -5.42 -13.31 15.15
C ALA A 10 -6.15 -14.56 15.65
N ARG A 11 -5.43 -15.57 16.11
CA ARG A 11 -6.01 -16.78 16.72
C ARG A 11 -6.79 -16.48 17.99
N THR A 12 -6.27 -15.60 18.82
CA THR A 12 -6.89 -15.23 20.12
C THR A 12 -8.19 -14.45 19.92
N HIS A 13 -8.15 -13.43 19.04
CA HIS A 13 -9.26 -12.49 18.89
C HIS A 13 -10.23 -12.83 17.75
N ARG A 14 -9.84 -13.72 16.85
CA ARG A 14 -10.63 -14.16 15.67
C ARG A 14 -11.33 -13.00 14.96
N PRO A 15 -10.58 -11.99 14.48
CA PRO A 15 -11.16 -10.85 13.80
C PRO A 15 -11.88 -11.30 12.52
N LYS A 16 -12.91 -10.53 12.13
CA LYS A 16 -13.59 -10.75 10.84
C LYS A 16 -12.78 -10.23 9.66
N MET A 17 -11.83 -9.35 9.91
CA MET A 17 -10.98 -8.74 8.90
C MET A 17 -9.61 -8.41 9.50
N LEU A 18 -8.55 -8.76 8.77
CA LEU A 18 -7.19 -8.26 9.00
C LEU A 18 -6.93 -7.11 8.03
N ILE A 19 -6.39 -6.01 8.55
CA ILE A 19 -6.02 -4.85 7.76
C ILE A 19 -4.50 -4.80 7.66
N GLY A 20 -3.97 -4.87 6.44
CA GLY A 20 -2.58 -4.64 6.12
C GLY A 20 -2.38 -3.30 5.43
N GLY A 21 -1.24 -2.67 5.63
CA GLY A 21 -0.90 -1.39 5.03
C GLY A 21 -0.16 -0.50 6.02
N PHE A 22 0.39 0.60 5.52
CA PHE A 22 1.22 1.48 6.35
C PHE A 22 1.33 2.87 5.75
N SER A 23 1.70 3.84 6.59
CA SER A 23 2.02 5.21 6.17
C SER A 23 3.50 5.54 6.30
N ALA A 24 4.22 4.89 7.21
CA ALA A 24 5.60 5.21 7.54
C ALA A 24 6.55 3.99 7.62
N TYR A 25 6.06 2.78 7.38
CA TYR A 25 6.87 1.57 7.46
C TYR A 25 7.77 1.42 6.23
N SER A 26 9.08 1.37 6.44
CA SER A 26 10.07 1.42 5.36
C SER A 26 10.51 0.05 4.83
N ARG A 27 10.03 -1.05 5.41
CA ARG A 27 10.39 -2.42 4.99
C ARG A 27 9.32 -3.08 4.13
N VAL A 28 9.68 -4.19 3.52
CA VAL A 28 8.74 -5.02 2.76
C VAL A 28 7.75 -5.71 3.69
N VAL A 29 6.49 -5.77 3.25
CA VAL A 29 5.42 -6.53 3.90
C VAL A 29 5.19 -7.84 3.15
N ASP A 30 5.16 -8.96 3.86
CA ASP A 30 4.80 -10.27 3.33
C ASP A 30 3.28 -10.44 3.32
N TRP A 31 2.67 -10.08 2.18
CA TRP A 31 1.22 -10.23 1.98
C TRP A 31 0.75 -11.68 1.99
N GLN A 32 1.62 -12.60 1.57
CA GLN A 32 1.29 -14.04 1.55
C GLN A 32 1.18 -14.57 2.99
N ARG A 33 2.05 -14.13 3.89
CA ARG A 33 1.97 -14.52 5.29
C ARG A 33 0.71 -13.96 5.96
N LEU A 34 0.36 -12.69 5.69
CA LEU A 34 -0.90 -12.11 6.16
C LEU A 34 -2.12 -12.85 5.59
N ARG A 35 -2.07 -13.30 4.33
CA ARG A 35 -3.15 -14.10 3.74
C ARG A 35 -3.32 -15.43 4.47
N ARG A 36 -2.23 -16.15 4.74
CA ARG A 36 -2.28 -17.40 5.50
C ARG A 36 -2.89 -17.23 6.89
N ILE A 37 -2.47 -16.17 7.60
CA ILE A 37 -3.03 -15.85 8.92
C ILE A 37 -4.53 -15.54 8.83
N ALA A 38 -4.95 -14.76 7.83
CA ALA A 38 -6.36 -14.45 7.64
C ALA A 38 -7.19 -15.70 7.32
N ASP A 39 -6.69 -16.59 6.45
CA ASP A 39 -7.35 -17.84 6.09
C ASP A 39 -7.53 -18.75 7.31
N GLU A 40 -6.51 -18.86 8.15
CA GLU A 40 -6.54 -19.70 9.34
C GLU A 40 -7.66 -19.33 10.32
N VAL A 41 -7.96 -18.03 10.46
CA VAL A 41 -9.00 -17.55 11.37
C VAL A 41 -10.33 -17.25 10.66
N GLY A 42 -10.42 -17.47 9.35
CA GLY A 42 -11.59 -17.18 8.53
C GLY A 42 -11.86 -15.69 8.34
N ALA A 43 -10.82 -14.85 8.36
CA ALA A 43 -10.91 -13.41 8.21
C ALA A 43 -10.75 -12.98 6.74
N TYR A 44 -11.37 -11.85 6.38
CA TYR A 44 -11.01 -11.12 5.16
C TYR A 44 -9.63 -10.47 5.32
N LEU A 45 -8.84 -10.46 4.25
CA LEU A 45 -7.63 -9.65 4.17
C LEU A 45 -7.92 -8.39 3.35
N PHE A 46 -7.89 -7.24 4.03
CA PHE A 46 -7.96 -5.92 3.43
C PHE A 46 -6.56 -5.31 3.41
N VAL A 47 -6.11 -4.80 2.26
CA VAL A 47 -4.80 -4.15 2.16
C VAL A 47 -4.94 -2.73 1.61
N ASP A 48 -4.41 -1.75 2.33
CA ASP A 48 -4.19 -0.41 1.80
C ASP A 48 -2.73 -0.28 1.32
N MET A 49 -2.56 -0.24 0.00
CA MET A 49 -1.23 -0.09 -0.62
C MET A 49 -0.91 1.34 -1.05
N ALA A 50 -1.63 2.33 -0.54
CA ALA A 50 -1.57 3.72 -1.03
C ALA A 50 -0.16 4.27 -1.15
N HIS A 51 0.71 4.01 -0.17
CA HIS A 51 2.09 4.51 -0.21
C HIS A 51 2.96 3.84 -1.27
N VAL A 52 2.76 2.56 -1.53
CA VAL A 52 3.63 1.76 -2.42
C VAL A 52 2.99 1.42 -3.76
N ALA A 53 1.79 1.92 -4.07
CA ALA A 53 1.05 1.56 -5.28
C ALA A 53 1.84 1.79 -6.57
N GLY A 54 2.63 2.84 -6.67
CA GLY A 54 3.51 3.09 -7.81
C GLY A 54 4.63 2.06 -7.94
N LEU A 55 5.21 1.64 -6.82
CA LEU A 55 6.23 0.59 -6.78
C LEU A 55 5.65 -0.77 -7.14
N VAL A 56 4.42 -1.06 -6.68
CA VAL A 56 3.68 -2.27 -7.05
C VAL A 56 3.39 -2.29 -8.54
N ALA A 57 2.89 -1.19 -9.10
CA ALA A 57 2.62 -1.05 -10.53
C ALA A 57 3.88 -1.22 -11.39
N ALA A 58 5.03 -0.78 -10.90
CA ALA A 58 6.34 -0.94 -11.54
C ALA A 58 6.96 -2.34 -11.36
N GLY A 59 6.35 -3.22 -10.55
CA GLY A 59 6.91 -4.54 -10.21
C GLY A 59 8.14 -4.48 -9.29
N LEU A 60 8.26 -3.42 -8.48
CA LEU A 60 9.39 -3.16 -7.58
C LEU A 60 9.03 -3.34 -6.09
N TYR A 61 7.81 -3.73 -5.80
CA TYR A 61 7.31 -4.06 -4.47
C TYR A 61 6.28 -5.18 -4.56
N PRO A 62 6.15 -6.06 -3.56
CA PRO A 62 5.19 -7.16 -3.60
C PRO A 62 3.76 -6.68 -3.85
N ASN A 63 3.06 -7.36 -4.78
CA ASN A 63 1.70 -7.02 -5.17
C ASN A 63 0.68 -7.72 -4.26
N PRO A 64 -0.16 -6.96 -3.49
CA PRO A 64 -1.19 -7.55 -2.65
C PRO A 64 -2.45 -7.99 -3.43
N VAL A 65 -2.67 -7.46 -4.64
CA VAL A 65 -3.93 -7.65 -5.39
C VAL A 65 -4.29 -9.12 -5.62
N PRO A 66 -3.35 -10.03 -5.96
CA PRO A 66 -3.70 -11.43 -6.15
C PRO A 66 -4.09 -12.18 -4.86
N VAL A 67 -3.72 -11.66 -3.69
CA VAL A 67 -3.86 -12.39 -2.41
C VAL A 67 -4.87 -11.76 -1.45
N ALA A 68 -5.06 -10.46 -1.47
CA ALA A 68 -6.05 -9.79 -0.63
C ALA A 68 -7.48 -9.95 -1.19
N ASP A 69 -8.48 -9.91 -0.32
CA ASP A 69 -9.88 -9.88 -0.74
C ASP A 69 -10.24 -8.51 -1.29
N VAL A 70 -9.71 -7.46 -0.66
CA VAL A 70 -9.91 -6.06 -1.05
C VAL A 70 -8.59 -5.32 -0.92
N VAL A 71 -8.30 -4.49 -1.91
CA VAL A 71 -7.15 -3.58 -1.88
C VAL A 71 -7.62 -2.16 -2.14
N THR A 72 -7.19 -1.22 -1.32
CA THR A 72 -7.37 0.20 -1.58
C THR A 72 -6.05 0.87 -1.89
N THR A 73 -6.12 1.96 -2.61
CA THR A 73 -4.98 2.86 -2.82
C THR A 73 -5.45 4.28 -3.08
N THR A 74 -4.59 5.23 -2.78
CA THR A 74 -4.67 6.57 -3.35
C THR A 74 -3.99 6.60 -4.71
N THR A 75 -4.36 7.56 -5.56
CA THR A 75 -3.74 7.74 -6.87
C THR A 75 -2.62 8.79 -6.89
N HIS A 76 -2.44 9.56 -5.82
CA HIS A 76 -1.59 10.76 -5.76
C HIS A 76 -0.31 10.63 -4.94
N LYS A 77 0.10 9.40 -4.59
CA LYS A 77 1.39 9.13 -3.91
C LYS A 77 2.41 8.60 -4.92
N THR A 78 3.04 7.47 -4.66
CA THR A 78 4.01 6.89 -5.60
C THR A 78 3.42 6.58 -6.98
N LEU A 79 2.11 6.39 -7.09
CA LEU A 79 1.44 6.20 -8.39
C LEU A 79 1.42 7.48 -9.25
N ARG A 80 1.70 8.65 -8.67
CA ARG A 80 1.92 9.93 -9.36
C ARG A 80 0.71 10.43 -10.17
N GLY A 81 -0.50 10.11 -9.71
CA GLY A 81 -1.74 10.55 -10.34
C GLY A 81 -2.43 11.72 -9.61
N PRO A 82 -3.66 12.07 -9.99
CA PRO A 82 -4.45 13.09 -9.34
C PRO A 82 -4.89 12.63 -7.95
N ARG A 83 -5.32 13.58 -7.10
CA ARG A 83 -5.93 13.25 -5.81
C ARG A 83 -7.21 12.45 -6.02
N GLY A 84 -7.24 11.27 -5.41
CA GLY A 84 -8.37 10.35 -5.49
C GLY A 84 -8.00 8.99 -4.90
N GLY A 85 -8.97 8.09 -4.89
CA GLY A 85 -8.83 6.72 -4.45
C GLY A 85 -9.19 5.72 -5.54
N LEU A 86 -8.83 4.48 -5.29
CA LEU A 86 -9.17 3.32 -6.10
C LEU A 86 -9.43 2.14 -5.17
N ILE A 87 -10.45 1.36 -5.46
CA ILE A 87 -10.77 0.10 -4.77
C ILE A 87 -10.63 -1.02 -5.79
N LEU A 88 -9.86 -2.02 -5.44
CA LEU A 88 -9.66 -3.25 -6.21
C LEU A 88 -10.14 -4.42 -5.37
N ALA A 89 -10.80 -5.40 -5.99
CA ALA A 89 -11.21 -6.61 -5.32
C ALA A 89 -11.07 -7.79 -6.28
N ARG A 90 -10.87 -8.97 -5.72
CA ARG A 90 -11.01 -10.21 -6.50
C ARG A 90 -12.47 -10.35 -6.95
N ALA A 91 -12.67 -11.02 -8.09
CA ALA A 91 -14.01 -11.27 -8.60
C ALA A 91 -14.88 -11.98 -7.55
N ASN A 92 -15.84 -11.24 -7.02
CA ASN A 92 -16.82 -11.70 -6.04
C ASN A 92 -18.07 -10.82 -6.19
N ASP A 93 -19.12 -11.36 -6.75
CA ASP A 93 -20.32 -10.62 -7.09
C ASP A 93 -20.99 -9.96 -5.87
N ALA A 94 -20.99 -10.64 -4.73
CA ALA A 94 -21.59 -10.09 -3.50
C ALA A 94 -20.82 -8.88 -2.98
N ILE A 95 -19.49 -8.95 -2.97
CA ILE A 95 -18.61 -7.84 -2.56
C ILE A 95 -18.70 -6.70 -3.57
N THR A 96 -18.58 -6.99 -4.86
CA THR A 96 -18.63 -6.00 -5.95
C THR A 96 -19.95 -5.22 -5.93
N LYS A 97 -21.08 -5.92 -5.79
CA LYS A 97 -22.40 -5.28 -5.69
C LYS A 97 -22.50 -4.34 -4.48
N LYS A 98 -21.99 -4.76 -3.33
CA LYS A 98 -21.97 -3.91 -2.12
C LYS A 98 -21.05 -2.69 -2.30
N PHE A 99 -19.87 -2.84 -2.88
CA PHE A 99 -18.98 -1.70 -3.13
C PHE A 99 -19.64 -0.67 -4.02
N ASN A 100 -20.24 -1.10 -5.14
CA ASN A 100 -20.92 -0.18 -6.06
C ASN A 100 -22.02 0.61 -5.34
N SER A 101 -22.86 -0.04 -4.54
CA SER A 101 -23.98 0.62 -3.84
C SER A 101 -23.49 1.50 -2.67
N LEU A 102 -22.43 1.10 -1.96
CA LEU A 102 -21.90 1.88 -0.83
C LEU A 102 -21.06 3.07 -1.29
N VAL A 103 -20.37 2.95 -2.42
CA VAL A 103 -19.68 4.09 -3.02
C VAL A 103 -20.69 5.09 -3.58
N PHE A 104 -21.63 4.63 -4.40
CA PHE A 104 -22.67 5.48 -4.98
C PHE A 104 -24.02 4.75 -4.96
N PRO A 105 -25.07 5.34 -4.38
CA PRO A 105 -25.14 6.67 -3.74
C PRO A 105 -24.77 6.66 -2.23
N GLY A 106 -24.23 5.57 -1.69
CA GLY A 106 -24.06 5.39 -0.25
C GLY A 106 -23.19 6.46 0.42
N THR A 107 -22.04 6.78 -0.15
CA THR A 107 -21.07 7.73 0.44
C THR A 107 -20.66 8.86 -0.49
N GLN A 108 -20.85 8.73 -1.80
CA GLN A 108 -20.45 9.71 -2.81
C GLN A 108 -21.66 10.11 -3.68
N GLY A 109 -21.52 11.25 -4.35
CA GLY A 109 -22.49 11.79 -5.30
C GLY A 109 -21.90 11.89 -6.70
N GLY A 110 -22.15 13.02 -7.39
CA GLY A 110 -21.67 13.26 -8.75
C GLY A 110 -20.15 13.13 -8.86
N PRO A 111 -19.65 12.37 -9.83
CA PRO A 111 -18.22 12.13 -9.97
C PRO A 111 -17.49 13.35 -10.54
N LEU A 112 -16.23 13.56 -10.10
CA LEU A 112 -15.35 14.57 -10.65
C LEU A 112 -14.72 14.05 -11.95
N MET A 113 -15.34 14.32 -13.09
CA MET A 113 -14.93 13.77 -14.39
C MET A 113 -13.51 14.15 -14.78
N HIS A 114 -13.04 15.35 -14.44
CA HIS A 114 -11.66 15.78 -14.69
C HIS A 114 -10.65 14.93 -13.90
N VAL A 115 -10.98 14.50 -12.67
CA VAL A 115 -10.15 13.59 -11.88
C VAL A 115 -10.12 12.20 -12.52
N ILE A 116 -11.26 11.71 -13.02
CA ILE A 116 -11.34 10.41 -13.70
C ILE A 116 -10.49 10.43 -14.96
N ALA A 117 -10.57 11.49 -15.77
CA ALA A 117 -9.75 11.66 -16.96
C ALA A 117 -8.25 11.73 -16.61
N ALA A 118 -7.89 12.47 -15.55
CA ALA A 118 -6.51 12.53 -15.08
C ALA A 118 -5.98 11.18 -14.55
N LYS A 119 -6.84 10.36 -13.90
CA LYS A 119 -6.47 8.98 -13.53
C LYS A 119 -6.16 8.13 -14.76
N ALA A 120 -6.95 8.24 -15.83
CA ALA A 120 -6.70 7.48 -17.06
C ALA A 120 -5.33 7.83 -17.68
N VAL A 121 -4.96 9.11 -17.69
CA VAL A 121 -3.63 9.57 -18.15
C VAL A 121 -2.54 9.00 -17.26
N ALA A 122 -2.66 9.15 -15.94
CA ALA A 122 -1.67 8.66 -14.98
C ALA A 122 -1.47 7.13 -15.08
N PHE A 123 -2.55 6.37 -15.25
CA PHE A 123 -2.44 4.91 -15.41
C PHE A 123 -1.77 4.52 -16.73
N ARG A 124 -2.06 5.26 -17.82
CA ARG A 124 -1.36 5.07 -19.09
C ARG A 124 0.13 5.35 -18.97
N GLU A 125 0.52 6.40 -18.25
CA GLU A 125 1.94 6.68 -17.96
C GLU A 125 2.57 5.57 -17.12
N ALA A 126 1.87 5.05 -16.10
CA ALA A 126 2.36 3.98 -15.25
C ALA A 126 2.60 2.65 -16.01
N LEU A 127 1.94 2.45 -17.14
CA LEU A 127 2.15 1.29 -18.02
C LEU A 127 3.40 1.43 -18.92
N GLN A 128 4.03 2.61 -18.98
CA GLN A 128 5.18 2.83 -19.85
C GLN A 128 6.49 2.35 -19.20
N PRO A 129 7.47 1.86 -19.97
CA PRO A 129 8.77 1.43 -19.42
C PRO A 129 9.49 2.50 -18.62
N GLY A 130 9.36 3.76 -19.01
CA GLY A 130 9.94 4.90 -18.29
C GLY A 130 9.43 5.07 -16.86
N PHE A 131 8.22 4.61 -16.57
CA PHE A 131 7.68 4.64 -15.21
C PHE A 131 8.43 3.70 -14.26
N LYS A 132 8.82 2.51 -14.76
CA LYS A 132 9.63 1.58 -13.97
C LYS A 132 11.01 2.17 -13.65
N ALA A 133 11.66 2.79 -14.63
CA ALA A 133 12.95 3.46 -14.43
C ALA A 133 12.83 4.61 -13.41
N TYR A 134 11.76 5.40 -13.48
CA TYR A 134 11.46 6.43 -12.52
C TYR A 134 11.29 5.87 -11.09
N GLN A 135 10.51 4.81 -10.91
CA GLN A 135 10.29 4.19 -9.61
C GLN A 135 11.58 3.55 -9.05
N GLN A 136 12.42 2.99 -9.91
CA GLN A 136 13.74 2.49 -9.48
C GLN A 136 14.60 3.63 -8.93
N GLN A 137 14.63 4.78 -9.63
CA GLN A 137 15.36 5.95 -9.14
C GLN A 137 14.83 6.45 -7.78
N VAL A 138 13.51 6.36 -7.54
CA VAL A 138 12.91 6.68 -6.24
C VAL A 138 13.46 5.77 -5.14
N LEU A 139 13.57 4.47 -5.38
CA LEU A 139 14.16 3.51 -4.44
C LEU A 139 15.64 3.79 -4.18
N ASP A 140 16.39 4.07 -5.23
CA ASP A 140 17.83 4.34 -5.13
C ASP A 140 18.10 5.63 -4.35
N ASN A 141 17.30 6.66 -4.57
CA ASN A 141 17.36 7.91 -3.81
C ASN A 141 17.03 7.69 -2.33
N ALA A 142 16.01 6.91 -2.00
CA ALA A 142 15.66 6.60 -0.61
C ALA A 142 16.78 5.86 0.10
N LYS A 143 17.40 4.86 -0.56
CA LYS A 143 18.54 4.11 -0.01
C LYS A 143 19.77 5.01 0.19
N ALA A 144 20.11 5.84 -0.80
CA ALA A 144 21.23 6.76 -0.70
C ALA A 144 21.04 7.75 0.46
N MET A 145 19.82 8.27 0.63
CA MET A 145 19.48 9.17 1.72
C MET A 145 19.60 8.49 3.08
N ALA A 146 19.06 7.28 3.24
CA ALA A 146 19.17 6.49 4.46
C ALA A 146 20.64 6.21 4.82
N ALA A 147 21.47 5.87 3.83
CA ALA A 147 22.91 5.65 4.05
C ALA A 147 23.64 6.91 4.55
N VAL A 148 23.32 8.08 3.98
CA VAL A 148 23.91 9.36 4.43
C VAL A 148 23.51 9.68 5.87
N PHE A 149 22.25 9.49 6.26
CA PHE A 149 21.82 9.72 7.63
C PHE A 149 22.50 8.75 8.60
N ALA A 150 22.55 7.46 8.28
CA ALA A 150 23.26 6.49 9.11
C ALA A 150 24.75 6.83 9.27
N ALA A 151 25.43 7.25 8.20
CA ALA A 151 26.82 7.69 8.24
C ALA A 151 27.04 8.94 9.08
N ARG A 152 26.02 9.75 9.30
CA ARG A 152 26.05 10.93 10.16
C ARG A 152 25.62 10.65 11.61
N GLY A 153 25.38 9.39 11.96
CA GLY A 153 25.02 8.98 13.31
C GLY A 153 23.53 9.11 13.65
N TYR A 154 22.65 9.27 12.65
CA TYR A 154 21.22 9.22 12.88
C TYR A 154 20.72 7.78 12.84
N ASP A 155 19.86 7.44 13.78
CA ASP A 155 19.19 6.14 13.77
C ASP A 155 18.08 6.12 12.72
N ILE A 156 18.12 5.11 11.86
CA ILE A 156 17.08 4.87 10.86
C ILE A 156 16.12 3.84 11.43
N VAL A 157 14.86 4.21 11.61
CA VAL A 157 13.81 3.30 12.06
C VAL A 157 13.78 2.07 11.15
N SER A 158 13.72 0.88 11.72
CA SER A 158 13.86 -0.42 11.03
C SER A 158 15.23 -0.67 10.39
N GLY A 159 16.26 0.12 10.70
CA GLY A 159 17.62 -0.07 10.22
C GLY A 159 17.83 0.14 8.71
N GLY A 160 16.92 0.84 8.02
CA GLY A 160 17.05 1.14 6.60
C GLY A 160 15.73 1.19 5.86
N THR A 161 15.78 1.15 4.51
CA THR A 161 14.57 1.21 3.67
C THR A 161 14.64 0.25 2.48
N ASP A 162 13.50 -0.40 2.20
CA ASP A 162 13.27 -1.25 1.05
C ASP A 162 12.24 -0.62 0.08
N ASN A 163 11.73 0.58 0.39
CA ASN A 163 10.76 1.30 -0.42
C ASN A 163 11.13 2.79 -0.53
N HIS A 164 10.18 3.66 -0.85
CA HIS A 164 10.38 5.10 -0.99
C HIS A 164 10.39 5.86 0.34
N LEU A 165 10.00 5.21 1.44
CA LEU A 165 9.92 5.82 2.77
C LEU A 165 11.24 5.66 3.51
N ARG A 166 11.52 6.63 4.35
CA ARG A 166 12.49 6.54 5.43
C ARG A 166 11.89 7.21 6.65
N SER A 167 12.11 6.66 7.80
CA SER A 167 11.78 7.28 9.07
C SER A 167 13.06 7.42 9.87
N GLU A 168 13.26 8.57 10.46
CA GLU A 168 14.35 8.87 11.38
C GLU A 168 13.73 8.99 12.77
N GLU A 169 14.38 8.40 13.76
CA GLU A 169 14.01 8.63 15.13
C GLU A 169 14.61 9.98 15.54
N HIS A 170 13.77 11.01 15.56
CA HIS A 170 14.12 12.24 16.25
C HIS A 170 13.72 12.05 17.70
N THR A 171 14.67 12.10 18.61
CA THR A 171 14.42 12.47 19.98
C THR A 171 14.01 13.94 19.99
N SER A 172 12.83 14.25 19.47
CA SER A 172 12.20 15.53 19.70
C SER A 172 11.59 15.46 21.09
N GLU A 173 12.29 15.97 22.06
CA GLU A 173 11.65 16.55 23.22
C GLU A 173 10.73 17.66 22.69
N LEU A 174 9.45 17.36 22.51
CA LEU A 174 8.38 18.33 22.39
C LEU A 174 7.67 18.41 23.73
#